data_cdbd1bd8ea8e9c0c5d2b7bae6b4b5f9b
#
_entry.id   cdbd1bd8ea8e9c0c5d2b7bae6b4b5f9b
#
_cell.length_a   1.000
_cell.length_b   1.000
_cell.length_c   1.000
_cell.angle_alpha   90.00
_cell.angle_beta   90.00
_cell.angle_gamma   90.00
#
_symmetry.space_group_name_H-M   'P 1'
#
loop_
_entity.id
_entity.type
_entity.pdbx_description
1 polymer ?
#
loop_
_entity_poly.entity_id
_entity_poly.type
_entity_poly.pdbx_seq_one_letter_code
_entity_poly.pdbx_strand_id
1 'polypeptide(L)' 'MATAEPRRFIRRHQVEALTSLSRTQIYRLIARNEFPRQVKLAPGHAVWVEQEVAAWVDQRIAAARGEAA' A
#
# COMPACT_ATOMS: atom_id res chain seq x y z
N MET A 1 19.58 17.32 1.61
CA MET A 1 18.37 16.63 1.42
C MET A 1 18.56 15.41 0.55
N ALA A 2 18.13 14.30 1.01
CA ALA A 2 18.30 13.11 0.23
C ALA A 2 17.57 13.25 -1.10
N THR A 3 18.19 12.78 -2.13
CA THR A 3 17.54 12.71 -3.40
C THR A 3 16.41 11.72 -3.29
N ALA A 4 15.22 12.20 -3.43
CA ALA A 4 14.08 11.32 -3.39
C ALA A 4 14.05 10.53 -4.68
N GLU A 5 13.92 9.23 -4.54
CA GLU A 5 13.66 8.43 -5.71
C GLU A 5 12.29 8.79 -6.24
N PRO A 6 12.09 8.78 -7.54
CA PRO A 6 10.78 9.03 -8.10
C PRO A 6 9.78 8.06 -7.51
N ARG A 7 8.66 8.57 -7.06
CA ARG A 7 7.60 7.71 -6.56
C ARG A 7 6.84 7.14 -7.73
N ARG A 8 6.43 5.90 -7.59
CA ARG A 8 5.68 5.22 -8.63
C ARG A 8 4.26 4.97 -8.16
N PHE A 9 3.34 5.10 -9.08
CA PHE A 9 1.96 4.71 -8.84
C PHE A 9 1.75 3.30 -9.35
N ILE A 10 0.96 2.55 -8.61
CA ILE A 10 0.57 1.21 -9.02
C ILE A 10 -0.94 1.10 -8.92
N ARG A 11 -1.49 0.21 -9.71
CA ARG A 11 -2.92 -0.01 -9.75
C ARG A 11 -3.31 -1.09 -8.77
N ARG A 12 -4.63 -1.21 -8.54
CA ARG A 12 -5.14 -2.14 -7.53
C ARG A 12 -4.67 -3.56 -7.74
N HIS A 13 -4.68 -4.05 -8.98
CA HIS A 13 -4.24 -5.43 -9.20
C HIS A 13 -2.78 -5.63 -8.83
N GLN A 14 -1.96 -4.60 -8.95
CA GLN A 14 -0.57 -4.68 -8.52
C GLN A 14 -0.47 -4.66 -7.01
N VAL A 15 -1.33 -3.87 -6.34
CA VAL A 15 -1.39 -3.88 -4.88
C VAL A 15 -1.79 -5.26 -4.39
N GLU A 16 -2.77 -5.89 -5.02
CA GLU A 16 -3.19 -7.23 -4.66
C GLU A 16 -2.04 -8.22 -4.82
N ALA A 17 -1.27 -8.09 -5.89
CA ALA A 17 -0.14 -8.98 -6.12
C ALA A 17 0.95 -8.79 -5.05
N LEU A 18 1.21 -7.55 -4.64
CA LEU A 18 2.24 -7.28 -3.66
C LEU A 18 1.85 -7.71 -2.25
N THR A 19 0.57 -7.66 -1.92
CA THR A 19 0.10 -7.88 -0.56
C THR A 19 -0.62 -9.19 -0.36
N SER A 20 -1.02 -9.84 -1.43
CA SER A 20 -1.87 -11.03 -1.39
C SER A 20 -3.23 -10.77 -0.78
N LEU A 21 -3.64 -9.53 -0.70
CA LEU A 21 -4.97 -9.17 -0.20
C LEU A 21 -5.94 -9.10 -1.37
N SER A 22 -7.19 -9.39 -1.10
CA SER A 22 -8.25 -9.19 -2.08
C SER A 22 -8.66 -7.73 -2.10
N ARG A 23 -9.40 -7.35 -3.15
CA ARG A 23 -9.95 -6.02 -3.24
C ARG A 23 -10.75 -5.66 -2.00
N THR A 24 -11.61 -6.56 -1.57
CA THR A 24 -12.46 -6.33 -0.41
C THR A 24 -11.62 -6.09 0.85
N GLN A 25 -10.57 -6.88 1.03
CA GLN A 25 -9.70 -6.72 2.19
C GLN A 25 -8.96 -5.39 2.17
N ILE A 26 -8.48 -4.99 1.00
CA ILE A 26 -7.77 -3.72 0.86
C ILE A 26 -8.68 -2.57 1.29
N TYR A 27 -9.89 -2.51 0.75
CA TYR A 27 -10.79 -1.40 1.07
C TYR A 27 -11.30 -1.45 2.50
N ARG A 28 -11.42 -2.64 3.06
CA ARG A 28 -11.78 -2.76 4.47
C ARG A 28 -10.69 -2.19 5.36
N LEU A 29 -9.45 -2.48 5.05
CA LEU A 29 -8.32 -1.95 5.83
C LEU A 29 -8.20 -0.44 5.66
N ILE A 30 -8.44 0.07 4.46
CA ILE A 30 -8.43 1.51 4.24
C ILE A 30 -9.48 2.18 5.10
N ALA A 31 -10.66 1.60 5.18
CA ALA A 31 -11.74 2.16 6.01
C ALA A 31 -11.36 2.22 7.48
N ARG A 32 -10.46 1.36 7.93
CA ARG A 32 -9.99 1.33 9.30
C ARG A 32 -8.71 2.13 9.51
N ASN A 33 -8.23 2.82 8.48
CA ASN A 33 -6.95 3.53 8.51
C ASN A 33 -5.78 2.60 8.79
N GLU A 34 -5.86 1.35 8.29
CA GLU A 34 -4.83 0.35 8.51
C GLU A 34 -4.12 -0.03 7.22
N PHE A 35 -4.35 0.71 6.16
CA PHE A 35 -3.69 0.49 4.88
C PHE A 35 -3.56 1.83 4.16
N PRO A 36 -2.51 2.02 3.35
CA PRO A 36 -2.33 3.27 2.63
C PRO A 36 -3.53 3.60 1.76
N ARG A 37 -3.93 4.85 1.77
CA ARG A 37 -5.07 5.29 0.99
C ARG A 37 -4.70 5.42 -0.47
N GLN A 38 -5.68 5.15 -1.31
CA GLN A 38 -5.50 5.36 -2.73
C GLN A 38 -5.42 6.85 -3.06
N VAL A 39 -4.73 7.14 -4.14
CA VAL A 39 -4.65 8.46 -4.71
C VAL A 39 -5.58 8.48 -5.92
N LYS A 40 -6.53 9.38 -5.93
CA LYS A 40 -7.48 9.45 -7.03
C LYS A 40 -6.97 10.45 -8.05
N LEU A 41 -6.56 9.96 -9.21
CA LEU A 41 -6.04 10.80 -10.27
C LEU A 41 -7.15 11.43 -11.10
N ALA A 42 -8.25 10.71 -11.22
CA ALA A 42 -9.41 11.14 -11.98
C ALA A 42 -10.58 10.27 -11.53
N PRO A 43 -11.80 10.64 -11.88
CA PRO A 43 -12.94 9.78 -11.56
C PRO A 43 -12.71 8.37 -12.10
N GLY A 44 -12.86 7.37 -11.24
CA GLY A 44 -12.66 5.98 -11.62
C GLY A 44 -11.22 5.58 -11.82
N HIS A 45 -10.26 6.44 -11.48
CA HIS A 45 -8.85 6.15 -11.69
C HIS A 45 -8.10 6.30 -10.37
N ALA A 46 -8.13 5.27 -9.57
CA ALA A 46 -7.43 5.25 -8.29
C ALA A 46 -6.14 4.44 -8.41
N VAL A 47 -5.10 4.93 -7.78
CA VAL A 47 -3.79 4.27 -7.75
C VAL A 47 -3.25 4.35 -6.34
N TRP A 48 -2.14 3.68 -6.09
CA TRP A 48 -1.45 3.72 -4.81
C TRP A 48 0.00 4.10 -5.03
N VAL A 49 0.60 4.73 -4.04
CA VAL A 49 2.03 5.01 -4.07
C VAL A 49 2.75 3.70 -3.73
N GLU A 50 3.56 3.22 -4.65
CA GLU A 50 4.22 1.91 -4.49
C GLU A 50 5.03 1.83 -3.21
N GLN A 51 5.77 2.90 -2.89
CA GLN A 51 6.62 2.90 -1.70
C GLN A 51 5.81 2.77 -0.41
N GLU A 52 4.62 3.35 -0.38
CA GLU A 52 3.76 3.22 0.79
C GLU A 52 3.28 1.79 0.96
N VAL A 53 2.92 1.15 -0.12
CA VAL A 53 2.48 -0.25 -0.08
C VAL A 53 3.65 -1.14 0.35
N ALA A 54 4.83 -0.89 -0.19
CA ALA A 54 6.01 -1.67 0.18
C ALA A 54 6.34 -1.52 1.67
N ALA A 55 6.25 -0.29 2.19
CA ALA A 55 6.49 -0.06 3.61
C ALA A 55 5.45 -0.79 4.47
N TRP A 56 4.20 -0.80 4.03
CA TRP A 56 3.16 -1.52 4.74
C TRP A 56 3.47 -3.02 4.80
N VAL A 57 3.93 -3.58 3.69
CA VAL A 57 4.31 -5.00 3.64
C VAL A 57 5.43 -5.27 4.63
N ASP A 58 6.46 -4.41 4.65
CA ASP A 58 7.58 -4.57 5.57
C ASP A 58 7.12 -4.54 7.02
N GLN A 59 6.21 -3.62 7.35
CA GLN A 59 5.68 -3.53 8.71
C GLN A 59 4.91 -4.78 9.10
N ARG A 60 4.15 -5.34 8.17
CA ARG A 60 3.39 -6.56 8.46
C ARG A 60 4.31 -7.75 8.67
N ILE A 61 5.39 -7.81 7.90
CA ILE A 61 6.37 -8.87 8.07
C ILE A 61 6.99 -8.79 9.48
N ALA A 62 7.43 -7.60 9.86
CA ALA A 62 8.04 -7.40 11.16
C ALA A 62 7.08 -7.74 12.29
N ALA A 63 5.83 -7.28 12.19
CA ALA A 63 4.83 -7.55 13.21
C ALA A 63 4.54 -9.04 13.31
N ALA A 64 4.42 -9.73 12.18
CA ALA A 64 4.10 -11.14 12.17
C ALA A 64 5.22 -11.98 12.75
N ARG A 65 6.47 -11.52 12.60
CA ARG A 65 7.63 -12.24 13.12
C ARG A 65 8.00 -11.84 14.54
N GLY A 66 7.25 -10.90 15.14
CA GLY A 66 7.54 -10.41 16.47
C GLY A 66 8.77 -9.54 16.55
N GLU A 67 9.22 -8.99 15.43
CA GLU A 67 10.40 -8.12 15.41
C GLU A 67 10.03 -6.74 15.92
N ALA A 68 10.86 -6.22 16.81
CA ALA A 68 10.67 -4.86 17.25
C ALA A 68 11.02 -3.92 16.09
N ALA A 69 10.25 -2.88 15.96
CA ALA A 69 10.49 -1.90 14.93
C ALA A 69 11.77 -1.13 15.21
#